data_cdc37589f690154a33257390964a7f84
#
_entry.id   cdc37589f690154a33257390964a7f84
#
_cell.length_a   1.000
_cell.length_b   1.000
_cell.length_c   1.000
_cell.angle_alpha   90.00
_cell.angle_beta   90.00
_cell.angle_gamma   90.00
#
_symmetry.space_group_name_H-M   'P 1'
#
loop_
_entity.id
_entity.type
_entity.pdbx_description
1 polymer ?
#
loop_
_entity_poly.entity_id
_entity_poly.type
_entity_poly.pdbx_seq_one_letter_code
_entity_poly.pdbx_strand_id
1 'polypeptide(L)'
;MHRRTIRVIVSIGVFLCVLVALAMAAQDKYTLKVPGGLSFSEFRGYEAWQLVSISQDGPLMAAILANPVMIKAYMAGIPGNGKPFPDGAKMAKIQWTPKKMETFPAATVPGTQHDMDFMVKDSKRFADSGGWGYGAFEYDAASNAFRAANLKDKPPQANDAKCGFACHTAVKSKDYVFTAYGQR
;
A
#
# COMPACT_ATOMS: atom_id res chain seq x y z
N MET A 1 -7.05 37.17 46.83
CA MET A 1 -6.15 36.99 45.66
C MET A 1 -5.94 35.54 45.29
N HIS A 2 -5.76 34.59 46.17
CA HIS A 2 -5.44 33.17 45.90
C HIS A 2 -6.44 32.42 44.99
N ARG A 3 -7.75 32.62 45.14
CA ARG A 3 -8.75 31.88 44.34
C ARG A 3 -8.80 32.27 42.85
N ARG A 4 -8.45 33.51 42.50
CA ARG A 4 -8.38 33.93 41.07
C ARG A 4 -7.14 33.37 40.36
N THR A 5 -6.01 33.33 41.07
CA THR A 5 -4.74 32.78 40.53
C THR A 5 -4.85 31.28 40.24
N ILE A 6 -5.49 30.50 41.13
CA ILE A 6 -5.72 29.07 40.95
C ILE A 6 -6.62 28.80 39.73
N ARG A 7 -7.69 29.57 39.53
CA ARG A 7 -8.58 29.43 38.37
C ARG A 7 -7.88 29.70 37.04
N VAL A 8 -7.00 30.68 36.96
CA VAL A 8 -6.21 31.00 35.77
C VAL A 8 -5.21 29.90 35.46
N ILE A 9 -4.52 29.38 36.47
CA ILE A 9 -3.53 28.28 36.27
C ILE A 9 -4.23 27.00 35.79
N VAL A 10 -5.39 26.65 36.36
CA VAL A 10 -6.18 25.48 35.93
C VAL A 10 -6.68 25.66 34.50
N SER A 11 -7.16 26.86 34.12
CA SER A 11 -7.63 27.14 32.77
C SER A 11 -6.49 27.07 31.72
N ILE A 12 -5.30 27.58 32.06
CA ILE A 12 -4.12 27.50 31.18
C ILE A 12 -3.67 26.03 31.03
N GLY A 13 -3.65 25.25 32.11
CA GLY A 13 -3.29 23.84 32.09
C GLY A 13 -4.24 23.01 31.22
N VAL A 14 -5.54 23.22 31.33
CA VAL A 14 -6.54 22.54 30.50
C VAL A 14 -6.42 22.95 29.04
N PHE A 15 -6.16 24.22 28.73
CA PHE A 15 -5.98 24.70 27.37
C PHE A 15 -4.68 24.13 26.70
N LEU A 16 -3.60 24.01 27.48
CA LEU A 16 -2.36 23.38 27.02
C LEU A 16 -2.56 21.88 26.72
N CYS A 17 -3.28 21.15 27.57
CA CYS A 17 -3.60 19.74 27.35
C CYS A 17 -4.46 19.52 26.11
N VAL A 18 -5.41 20.41 25.83
CA VAL A 18 -6.25 20.34 24.62
C VAL A 18 -5.43 20.64 23.36
N LEU A 19 -4.49 21.57 23.40
CA LEU A 19 -3.60 21.87 22.27
C LEU A 19 -2.63 20.72 21.97
N VAL A 20 -2.14 20.01 22.97
CA VAL A 20 -1.28 18.82 22.78
C VAL A 20 -2.09 17.65 22.23
N ALA A 21 -3.35 17.48 22.61
CA ALA A 21 -4.23 16.45 22.06
C ALA A 21 -4.61 16.70 20.58
N LEU A 22 -4.68 17.96 20.15
CA LEU A 22 -4.94 18.33 18.76
C LEU A 22 -3.71 18.20 17.84
N ALA A 23 -2.50 18.05 18.40
CA ALA A 23 -1.26 17.93 17.64
C ALA A 23 -0.92 16.48 17.21
N MET A 24 -1.73 15.50 17.55
CA MET A 24 -1.66 14.15 16.95
C MET A 24 -2.35 14.18 15.59
N ALA A 25 -1.84 15.00 14.68
CA ALA A 25 -2.25 14.94 13.29
C ALA A 25 -2.04 13.50 12.79
N ALA A 26 -3.09 12.89 12.23
CA ALA A 26 -2.96 11.58 11.60
C ALA A 26 -1.80 11.63 10.61
N GLN A 27 -0.94 10.61 10.63
CA GLN A 27 0.17 10.50 9.70
C GLN A 27 -0.34 10.63 8.26
N ASP A 28 0.19 11.58 7.50
CA ASP A 28 -0.01 11.55 6.04
C ASP A 28 0.87 10.43 5.47
N LYS A 29 0.25 9.28 5.16
CA LYS A 29 0.92 8.12 4.56
C LYS A 29 1.75 8.45 3.32
N TYR A 30 1.38 9.50 2.59
CA TYR A 30 2.07 9.94 1.38
C TYR A 30 3.41 10.64 1.66
N THR A 31 3.74 10.92 2.91
CA THR A 31 5.07 11.41 3.30
C THR A 31 6.09 10.30 3.48
N LEU A 32 5.65 9.04 3.53
CA LEU A 32 6.54 7.89 3.67
C LEU A 32 7.43 7.74 2.44
N LYS A 33 8.74 7.75 2.69
CA LYS A 33 9.76 7.61 1.66
C LYS A 33 10.78 6.57 2.10
N VAL A 34 11.28 5.83 1.13
CA VAL A 34 12.41 4.92 1.31
C VAL A 34 13.57 5.42 0.46
N PRO A 35 14.78 5.57 0.99
CA PRO A 35 15.92 6.05 0.21
C PRO A 35 16.14 5.22 -1.05
N GLY A 36 16.03 5.85 -2.23
CA GLY A 36 16.17 5.21 -3.54
C GLY A 36 15.12 4.17 -3.92
N GLY A 37 14.14 3.91 -3.04
CA GLY A 37 13.02 2.99 -3.27
C GLY A 37 11.74 3.70 -3.73
N LEU A 38 10.63 2.95 -3.72
CA LEU A 38 9.32 3.52 -3.99
C LEU A 38 8.85 4.37 -2.80
N SER A 39 8.27 5.53 -3.07
CA SER A 39 7.56 6.28 -2.06
C SER A 39 6.05 5.99 -2.13
N PHE A 40 5.37 6.07 -1.00
CA PHE A 40 3.92 5.90 -0.95
C PHE A 40 3.21 6.94 -1.85
N SER A 41 3.79 8.14 -1.98
CA SER A 41 3.25 9.22 -2.82
C SER A 41 3.21 8.90 -4.32
N GLU A 42 4.04 7.97 -4.81
CA GLU A 42 4.01 7.52 -6.21
C GLU A 42 2.71 6.79 -6.56
N PHE A 43 1.96 6.35 -5.56
CA PHE A 43 0.70 5.61 -5.68
C PHE A 43 -0.52 6.44 -5.26
N ARG A 44 -0.37 7.75 -5.11
CA ARG A 44 -1.48 8.64 -4.73
C ARG A 44 -2.68 8.43 -5.65
N GLY A 45 -3.87 8.29 -5.04
CA GLY A 45 -5.11 8.00 -5.75
C GLY A 45 -5.37 6.52 -6.03
N TYR A 46 -4.55 5.60 -5.50
CA TYR A 46 -4.75 4.15 -5.67
C TYR A 46 -6.12 3.69 -5.17
N GLU A 47 -6.71 4.40 -4.25
CA GLU A 47 -8.05 4.11 -3.70
C GLU A 47 -9.16 4.16 -4.77
N ALA A 48 -8.93 4.92 -5.85
CA ALA A 48 -9.84 5.04 -7.00
C ALA A 48 -9.45 4.13 -8.18
N TRP A 49 -8.41 3.29 -8.03
CA TRP A 49 -8.01 2.38 -9.09
C TRP A 49 -8.99 1.22 -9.24
N GLN A 50 -8.99 0.63 -10.42
CA GLN A 50 -9.89 -0.47 -10.73
C GLN A 50 -9.42 -1.77 -10.07
N LEU A 51 -10.38 -2.50 -9.47
CA LEU A 51 -10.13 -3.83 -8.94
C LEU A 51 -9.76 -4.79 -10.09
N VAL A 52 -8.65 -5.47 -9.98
CA VAL A 52 -8.21 -6.53 -10.90
C VAL A 52 -8.67 -7.89 -10.39
N SER A 53 -8.40 -8.17 -9.13
CA SER A 53 -8.67 -9.47 -8.51
C SER A 53 -8.83 -9.34 -7.00
N ILE A 54 -9.45 -10.35 -6.41
CA ILE A 54 -9.41 -10.62 -4.98
C ILE A 54 -8.63 -11.92 -4.79
N SER A 55 -7.77 -11.99 -3.80
CA SER A 55 -7.05 -13.19 -3.45
C SER A 55 -7.10 -13.44 -1.94
N GLN A 56 -6.93 -14.69 -1.56
CA GLN A 56 -6.67 -15.10 -0.19
C GLN A 56 -5.42 -15.94 -0.19
N ASP A 57 -4.44 -15.55 0.63
CA ASP A 57 -3.19 -16.26 0.82
C ASP A 57 -2.95 -16.45 2.31
N GLY A 58 -2.97 -17.73 2.75
CA GLY A 58 -2.93 -18.04 4.17
C GLY A 58 -4.02 -17.30 4.96
N PRO A 59 -3.64 -16.56 6.02
CA PRO A 59 -4.58 -15.87 6.89
C PRO A 59 -5.04 -14.50 6.34
N LEU A 60 -4.54 -14.05 5.20
CA LEU A 60 -4.81 -12.71 4.69
C LEU A 60 -5.73 -12.72 3.47
N MET A 61 -6.64 -11.77 3.42
CA MET A 61 -7.48 -11.44 2.26
C MET A 61 -6.92 -10.18 1.60
N ALA A 62 -6.86 -10.18 0.28
CA ALA A 62 -6.33 -9.04 -0.48
C ALA A 62 -7.23 -8.60 -1.62
N ALA A 63 -7.29 -7.30 -1.86
CA ALA A 63 -7.76 -6.70 -3.10
C ALA A 63 -6.55 -6.21 -3.91
N ILE A 64 -6.52 -6.57 -5.19
CA ILE A 64 -5.49 -6.14 -6.12
C ILE A 64 -6.09 -5.10 -7.06
N LEU A 65 -5.58 -3.87 -6.97
CA LEU A 65 -6.00 -2.74 -7.77
C LEU A 65 -4.94 -2.41 -8.82
N ALA A 66 -5.37 -1.85 -9.95
CA ALA A 66 -4.45 -1.39 -10.99
C ALA A 66 -4.87 -0.02 -11.53
N ASN A 67 -3.85 0.79 -11.87
CA ASN A 67 -4.07 2.10 -12.46
C ASN A 67 -4.58 2.01 -13.91
N PRO A 68 -5.10 3.10 -14.49
CA PRO A 68 -5.64 3.10 -15.85
C PRO A 68 -4.66 2.60 -16.93
N VAL A 69 -3.35 2.85 -16.77
CA VAL A 69 -2.32 2.38 -17.69
C VAL A 69 -2.27 0.86 -17.72
N MET A 70 -2.25 0.23 -16.55
CA MET A 70 -2.22 -1.22 -16.42
C MET A 70 -3.54 -1.86 -16.88
N ILE A 71 -4.69 -1.27 -16.54
CA ILE A 71 -6.00 -1.77 -17.00
C ILE A 71 -6.11 -1.74 -18.52
N LYS A 72 -5.67 -0.65 -19.16
CA LYS A 72 -5.62 -0.57 -20.63
C LYS A 72 -4.74 -1.67 -21.24
N ALA A 73 -3.61 -1.97 -20.62
CA ALA A 73 -2.71 -3.02 -21.06
C ALA A 73 -3.36 -4.42 -20.95
N TYR A 74 -4.05 -4.72 -19.87
CA TYR A 74 -4.83 -5.95 -19.73
C TYR A 74 -5.89 -6.09 -20.83
N MET A 75 -6.65 -5.02 -21.08
CA MET A 75 -7.68 -5.00 -22.13
C MET A 75 -7.08 -5.20 -23.54
N ALA A 76 -5.80 -4.85 -23.74
CA ALA A 76 -5.05 -5.13 -24.98
C ALA A 76 -4.44 -6.53 -25.02
N GLY A 77 -4.76 -7.40 -24.05
CA GLY A 77 -4.30 -8.80 -24.01
C GLY A 77 -2.93 -9.00 -23.38
N ILE A 78 -2.33 -7.99 -22.77
CA ILE A 78 -1.06 -8.12 -22.05
C ILE A 78 -1.33 -8.76 -20.68
N PRO A 79 -0.49 -9.69 -20.21
CA PRO A 79 0.73 -10.23 -20.81
C PRO A 79 0.48 -11.47 -21.68
N GLY A 80 -0.77 -11.87 -21.89
CA GLY A 80 -1.15 -13.09 -22.61
C GLY A 80 -0.67 -13.11 -24.07
N ASN A 81 -0.47 -11.94 -24.69
CA ASN A 81 0.06 -11.79 -26.03
C ASN A 81 1.61 -11.76 -26.10
N GLY A 82 2.29 -12.06 -24.98
CA GLY A 82 3.76 -12.08 -24.88
C GLY A 82 4.42 -10.70 -24.78
N LYS A 83 3.65 -9.61 -24.75
CA LYS A 83 4.18 -8.26 -24.57
C LYS A 83 4.31 -7.90 -23.10
N PRO A 84 5.33 -7.12 -22.72
CA PRO A 84 5.44 -6.61 -21.35
C PRO A 84 4.42 -5.47 -21.11
N PHE A 85 4.10 -5.24 -19.83
CA PHE A 85 3.35 -4.06 -19.44
C PHE A 85 4.16 -2.79 -19.75
N PRO A 86 3.49 -1.71 -20.15
CA PRO A 86 4.15 -0.44 -20.44
C PRO A 86 4.65 0.24 -19.16
N ASP A 87 5.69 1.07 -19.30
CA ASP A 87 6.14 1.94 -18.21
C ASP A 87 4.98 2.82 -17.71
N GLY A 88 4.94 3.03 -16.40
CA GLY A 88 3.83 3.71 -15.74
C GLY A 88 2.66 2.79 -15.33
N ALA A 89 2.67 1.50 -15.71
CA ALA A 89 1.74 0.51 -15.14
C ALA A 89 2.00 0.36 -13.65
N LYS A 90 0.94 0.38 -12.82
CA LYS A 90 1.03 0.30 -11.36
C LYS A 90 -0.04 -0.62 -10.79
N MET A 91 0.33 -1.31 -9.72
CA MET A 91 -0.59 -2.13 -8.92
C MET A 91 -0.47 -1.80 -7.44
N ALA A 92 -1.58 -1.94 -6.74
CA ALA A 92 -1.66 -1.89 -5.29
C ALA A 92 -2.36 -3.17 -4.79
N LYS A 93 -1.72 -3.91 -3.90
CA LYS A 93 -2.31 -5.04 -3.18
C LYS A 93 -2.58 -4.58 -1.76
N ILE A 94 -3.84 -4.47 -1.40
CA ILE A 94 -4.27 -4.07 -0.06
C ILE A 94 -4.64 -5.34 0.69
N GLN A 95 -4.06 -5.55 1.86
CA GLN A 95 -4.26 -6.78 2.63
C GLN A 95 -4.93 -6.51 3.97
N TRP A 96 -5.78 -7.44 4.38
CA TRP A 96 -6.51 -7.40 5.65
C TRP A 96 -6.52 -8.78 6.30
N THR A 97 -6.57 -8.80 7.62
CA THR A 97 -7.06 -9.96 8.36
C THR A 97 -8.55 -10.08 8.10
N PRO A 98 -9.05 -11.23 7.58
CA PRO A 98 -10.46 -11.39 7.30
C PRO A 98 -11.27 -11.52 8.59
N LYS A 99 -12.51 -11.06 8.56
CA LYS A 99 -13.49 -11.25 9.64
C LYS A 99 -14.86 -11.70 9.11
N LYS A 100 -15.67 -12.26 9.97
CA LYS A 100 -17.08 -12.52 9.64
C LYS A 100 -17.87 -11.22 9.64
N MET A 101 -18.76 -11.06 8.67
CA MET A 101 -19.67 -9.93 8.63
C MET A 101 -20.71 -10.05 9.74
N GLU A 102 -20.91 -9.00 10.53
CA GLU A 102 -21.84 -9.02 11.66
C GLU A 102 -23.31 -9.21 11.23
N THR A 103 -23.69 -8.54 10.13
CA THR A 103 -25.05 -8.60 9.58
C THR A 103 -25.33 -9.84 8.73
N PHE A 104 -24.29 -10.53 8.27
CA PHE A 104 -24.39 -11.77 7.50
C PHE A 104 -23.20 -12.70 7.79
N PRO A 105 -23.24 -13.48 8.88
CA PRO A 105 -22.08 -14.26 9.36
C PRO A 105 -21.57 -15.34 8.40
N ALA A 106 -22.34 -15.71 7.38
CA ALA A 106 -21.86 -16.59 6.31
C ALA A 106 -20.80 -15.93 5.44
N ALA A 107 -20.84 -14.60 5.31
CA ALA A 107 -19.86 -13.83 4.54
C ALA A 107 -18.58 -13.58 5.33
N THR A 108 -17.45 -13.59 4.61
CA THR A 108 -16.15 -13.15 5.10
C THR A 108 -15.78 -11.84 4.42
N VAL A 109 -15.37 -10.87 5.20
CA VAL A 109 -15.09 -9.50 4.74
C VAL A 109 -13.73 -9.01 5.25
N PRO A 110 -13.15 -7.95 4.65
CA PRO A 110 -11.99 -7.30 5.19
C PRO A 110 -12.20 -6.87 6.64
N GLY A 111 -11.26 -7.20 7.50
CA GLY A 111 -11.21 -6.75 8.90
C GLY A 111 -10.12 -5.70 9.11
N THR A 112 -9.22 -5.95 10.06
CA THR A 112 -8.09 -5.05 10.32
C THR A 112 -7.13 -5.03 9.14
N GLN A 113 -6.75 -3.84 8.69
CA GLN A 113 -5.73 -3.68 7.67
C GLN A 113 -4.39 -4.22 8.15
N HIS A 114 -3.67 -4.91 7.28
CA HIS A 114 -2.38 -5.52 7.58
C HIS A 114 -1.24 -4.76 6.90
N ASP A 115 -1.19 -4.79 5.58
CA ASP A 115 -0.16 -4.14 4.79
C ASP A 115 -0.66 -3.71 3.41
N MET A 116 0.22 -3.02 2.70
CA MET A 116 0.03 -2.63 1.32
C MET A 116 1.31 -2.89 0.53
N ASP A 117 1.18 -3.69 -0.51
CA ASP A 117 2.26 -3.94 -1.45
C ASP A 117 2.02 -3.19 -2.74
N PHE A 118 3.04 -2.55 -3.24
CA PHE A 118 2.99 -1.81 -4.48
C PHE A 118 3.97 -2.35 -5.52
N MET A 119 3.57 -2.29 -6.79
CA MET A 119 4.42 -2.51 -7.94
C MET A 119 4.29 -1.36 -8.92
N VAL A 120 5.41 -0.97 -9.53
CA VAL A 120 5.43 0.00 -10.64
C VAL A 120 6.36 -0.47 -11.74
N LYS A 121 5.91 -0.37 -12.99
CA LYS A 121 6.74 -0.60 -14.16
C LYS A 121 7.50 0.67 -14.51
N ASP A 122 8.81 0.60 -14.49
CA ASP A 122 9.74 1.61 -14.98
C ASP A 122 11.01 0.87 -15.46
N SER A 123 11.08 0.64 -16.76
CA SER A 123 12.12 -0.17 -17.39
C SER A 123 13.53 0.41 -17.24
N LYS A 124 13.64 1.73 -17.01
CA LYS A 124 14.93 2.40 -16.81
C LYS A 124 15.37 2.35 -15.36
N ARG A 125 14.44 2.63 -14.44
CA ARG A 125 14.74 2.67 -12.99
C ARG A 125 14.97 1.28 -12.40
N PHE A 126 14.29 0.25 -12.91
CA PHE A 126 14.29 -1.10 -12.34
C PHE A 126 14.75 -2.17 -13.36
N ALA A 127 15.76 -1.85 -14.18
CA ALA A 127 16.25 -2.73 -15.26
C ALA A 127 16.68 -4.13 -14.76
N ASP A 128 17.25 -4.22 -13.58
CA ASP A 128 17.75 -5.45 -12.96
C ASP A 128 16.66 -6.32 -12.30
N SER A 129 15.42 -5.83 -12.23
CA SER A 129 14.24 -6.57 -11.76
C SER A 129 13.13 -6.69 -12.80
N GLY A 130 13.50 -6.81 -14.07
CA GLY A 130 12.56 -6.95 -15.20
C GLY A 130 11.76 -5.68 -15.46
N GLY A 131 12.24 -4.53 -15.01
CA GLY A 131 11.57 -3.23 -15.12
C GLY A 131 10.52 -2.98 -14.01
N TRP A 132 10.42 -3.83 -13.00
CA TRP A 132 9.46 -3.69 -11.92
C TRP A 132 10.12 -3.27 -10.61
N GLY A 133 9.62 -2.19 -10.03
CA GLY A 133 9.90 -1.81 -8.65
C GLY A 133 8.84 -2.35 -7.71
N TYR A 134 9.26 -2.74 -6.50
CA TYR A 134 8.40 -3.31 -5.45
C TYR A 134 8.53 -2.49 -4.18
N GLY A 135 7.45 -2.33 -3.44
CA GLY A 135 7.45 -1.65 -2.15
C GLY A 135 6.34 -2.18 -1.27
N ALA A 136 6.67 -2.44 -0.01
CA ALA A 136 5.72 -2.89 1.00
C ALA A 136 5.65 -1.87 2.16
N PHE A 137 4.43 -1.64 2.66
CA PHE A 137 4.14 -0.74 3.77
C PHE A 137 3.22 -1.44 4.76
N GLU A 138 3.73 -1.68 5.96
CA GLU A 138 2.97 -2.29 7.04
C GLU A 138 2.08 -1.25 7.72
N TYR A 139 0.88 -1.68 8.08
CA TYR A 139 -0.04 -0.87 8.88
C TYR A 139 0.03 -1.28 10.35
N ASP A 140 0.25 -0.30 11.21
CA ASP A 140 0.18 -0.46 12.65
C ASP A 140 -1.18 0.05 13.14
N ALA A 141 -2.05 -0.89 13.53
CA ALA A 141 -3.40 -0.57 14.00
C ALA A 141 -3.39 0.19 15.34
N ALA A 142 -2.34 0.05 16.16
CA ALA A 142 -2.25 0.73 17.45
C ALA A 142 -1.99 2.23 17.28
N SER A 143 -1.17 2.60 16.31
CA SER A 143 -0.85 4.01 16.01
C SER A 143 -1.68 4.57 14.85
N ASN A 144 -2.49 3.75 14.17
CA ASN A 144 -3.25 4.10 12.96
C ASN A 144 -2.33 4.71 11.88
N ALA A 145 -1.17 4.10 11.68
CA ALA A 145 -0.12 4.63 10.81
C ALA A 145 0.53 3.55 9.96
N PHE A 146 1.06 3.96 8.80
CA PHE A 146 1.89 3.10 7.97
C PHE A 146 3.37 3.30 8.25
N ARG A 147 4.15 2.27 8.01
CA ARG A 147 5.62 2.32 7.99
C ARG A 147 6.16 1.51 6.82
N ALA A 148 7.36 1.81 6.37
CA ALA A 148 8.02 0.97 5.39
C ALA A 148 8.33 -0.41 6.00
N ALA A 149 7.95 -1.49 5.32
CA ALA A 149 8.09 -2.84 5.82
C ALA A 149 9.56 -3.29 5.87
N ASN A 150 10.35 -2.92 4.87
CA ASN A 150 11.77 -3.27 4.79
C ASN A 150 12.61 -2.07 4.37
N LEU A 151 13.50 -1.62 5.25
CA LEU A 151 14.44 -0.51 5.01
C LEU A 151 15.86 -0.99 4.67
N LYS A 152 16.09 -2.32 4.57
CA LYS A 152 17.43 -2.88 4.35
C LYS A 152 17.79 -3.01 2.87
N ASP A 153 16.82 -2.96 1.97
CA ASP A 153 17.05 -3.02 0.53
C ASP A 153 17.74 -1.76 0.05
N LYS A 154 18.73 -1.95 -0.82
CA LYS A 154 19.54 -0.84 -1.34
C LYS A 154 18.96 -0.28 -2.63
N PRO A 155 19.08 1.05 -2.87
CA PRO A 155 18.81 1.64 -4.17
C PRO A 155 19.57 0.95 -5.32
N PRO A 156 19.03 0.99 -6.57
CA PRO A 156 17.84 1.70 -7.02
C PRO A 156 16.52 0.95 -6.82
N GLN A 157 16.57 -0.24 -6.24
CA GLN A 157 15.37 -1.05 -5.96
C GLN A 157 14.47 -0.36 -4.93
N ALA A 158 13.17 -0.66 -4.98
CA ALA A 158 12.24 -0.25 -3.94
C ALA A 158 12.52 -1.01 -2.63
N ASN A 159 12.00 -0.53 -1.51
CA ASN A 159 11.97 -1.32 -0.30
C ASN A 159 11.21 -2.62 -0.57
N ASP A 160 11.62 -3.71 0.02
CA ASP A 160 11.12 -5.06 -0.21
C ASP A 160 11.41 -5.63 -1.63
N ALA A 161 12.28 -4.97 -2.39
CA ALA A 161 12.58 -5.36 -3.76
C ALA A 161 13.11 -6.79 -3.88
N LYS A 162 13.95 -7.24 -2.95
CA LYS A 162 14.49 -8.60 -2.98
C LYS A 162 13.40 -9.63 -2.76
N CYS A 163 12.52 -9.45 -1.77
CA CYS A 163 11.43 -10.36 -1.48
C CYS A 163 10.37 -10.32 -2.58
N GLY A 164 9.91 -9.13 -2.96
CA GLY A 164 8.94 -8.95 -4.02
C GLY A 164 9.43 -9.52 -5.35
N PHE A 165 10.63 -9.17 -5.80
CA PHE A 165 11.20 -9.68 -7.04
C PHE A 165 11.41 -11.18 -7.01
N ALA A 166 11.92 -11.76 -5.93
CA ALA A 166 12.14 -13.20 -5.82
C ALA A 166 10.85 -13.99 -6.02
N CYS A 167 9.76 -13.59 -5.36
CA CYS A 167 8.46 -14.21 -5.53
C CYS A 167 7.91 -14.04 -6.96
N HIS A 168 7.98 -12.82 -7.51
CA HIS A 168 7.42 -12.50 -8.82
C HIS A 168 8.21 -13.11 -9.99
N THR A 169 9.45 -13.51 -9.78
CA THR A 169 10.26 -14.25 -10.77
C THR A 169 9.60 -15.59 -11.18
N ALA A 170 8.80 -16.20 -10.31
CA ALA A 170 8.03 -17.41 -10.62
C ALA A 170 7.08 -17.22 -11.81
N VAL A 171 6.65 -15.99 -12.09
CA VAL A 171 5.76 -15.66 -13.21
C VAL A 171 6.40 -14.70 -14.21
N LYS A 172 7.72 -14.83 -14.40
CA LYS A 172 8.49 -14.03 -15.37
C LYS A 172 7.90 -14.07 -16.79
N SER A 173 7.36 -15.21 -17.22
CA SER A 173 6.70 -15.37 -18.52
C SER A 173 5.42 -14.52 -18.67
N LYS A 174 4.87 -14.03 -17.56
CA LYS A 174 3.72 -13.12 -17.50
C LYS A 174 4.15 -11.70 -17.10
N ASP A 175 5.37 -11.32 -17.49
CA ASP A 175 5.97 -10.03 -17.10
C ASP A 175 5.90 -9.79 -15.60
N TYR A 176 6.20 -10.83 -14.79
CA TYR A 176 6.25 -10.75 -13.31
C TYR A 176 4.91 -10.45 -12.62
N VAL A 177 3.77 -10.65 -13.28
CA VAL A 177 2.45 -10.35 -12.72
C VAL A 177 1.64 -11.63 -12.52
N PHE A 178 1.27 -11.92 -11.27
CA PHE A 178 0.50 -13.11 -10.91
C PHE A 178 -0.95 -13.04 -11.36
N THR A 179 -1.57 -11.88 -11.23
CA THR A 179 -3.01 -11.72 -11.42
C THR A 179 -3.40 -11.59 -12.87
N ALA A 180 -4.45 -12.32 -13.27
CA ALA A 180 -5.14 -12.09 -14.52
C ALA A 180 -6.30 -11.11 -14.31
N TYR A 181 -6.60 -10.34 -15.35
CA TYR A 181 -7.79 -9.50 -15.38
C TYR A 181 -8.98 -10.36 -15.75
N GLY A 182 -9.90 -10.56 -14.81
CA GLY A 182 -11.07 -11.43 -15.01
C GLY A 182 -12.11 -10.85 -15.98
N GLN A 183 -12.96 -11.72 -16.48
CA GLN A 183 -14.15 -11.30 -17.24
C GLN A 183 -15.08 -10.47 -16.34
N ARG A 184 -15.69 -9.44 -16.92
CA ARG A 184 -16.63 -8.52 -16.25
C ARG A 184 -17.77 -8.16 -17.16
#